data_8b4d94e4bc7b34c643d10ea8fca00975
#
_entry.id   8b4d94e4bc7b34c643d10ea8fca00975
#
_cell.length_a   1.000
_cell.length_b   1.000
_cell.length_c   1.000
_cell.angle_alpha   90.00
_cell.angle_beta   90.00
_cell.angle_gamma   90.00
#
_symmetry.space_group_name_H-M   'P 1'
#
loop_
_entity.id
_entity.type
_entity.pdbx_description
1 polymer ?
#
loop_
_entity_poly.entity_id
_entity_poly.type
_entity_poly.pdbx_seq_one_letter_code
_entity_poly.pdbx_strand_id
1 'polypeptide(L)'
;MKYTINIGLRDNNYSKAVELINNARQGGYFEDYHIRELNGVYNGIPEPTIVLTFETKADITSMVPLIENWCTQMNQICIAIQLKDNDNNTFGALIYEPNFKGEHSSFNINYFLK
;
A
#
# COMPACT_ATOMS: atom_id res chain seq x y z
N MET A 1 3.87 -14.91 2.17
CA MET A 1 3.45 -14.03 1.05
C MET A 1 4.34 -12.79 1.00
N LYS A 2 4.71 -12.37 -0.18
CA LYS A 2 5.54 -11.18 -0.38
C LYS A 2 4.69 -10.02 -0.88
N TYR A 3 4.74 -8.91 -0.17
CA TYR A 3 4.02 -7.69 -0.52
C TYR A 3 4.97 -6.63 -1.03
N THR A 4 4.56 -5.92 -2.08
CA THR A 4 5.22 -4.70 -2.55
C THR A 4 4.16 -3.61 -2.57
N ILE A 5 4.37 -2.56 -1.78
CA ILE A 5 3.40 -1.49 -1.57
C ILE A 5 4.01 -0.18 -2.03
N ASN A 6 3.35 0.51 -2.95
CA ASN A 6 3.80 1.79 -3.49
C ASN A 6 3.01 2.91 -2.83
N ILE A 7 3.68 3.72 -2.01
CA ILE A 7 3.07 4.81 -1.28
C ILE A 7 3.54 6.13 -1.87
N GLY A 8 2.62 6.86 -2.52
CA GLY A 8 2.92 8.21 -3.01
C GLY A 8 3.11 9.18 -1.85
N LEU A 9 4.11 10.05 -1.96
CA LEU A 9 4.44 11.01 -0.92
C LEU A 9 3.92 12.39 -1.32
N ARG A 10 2.60 12.55 -1.30
CA ARG A 10 1.98 13.85 -1.49
C ARG A 10 2.40 14.76 -0.34
N ASP A 11 2.77 16.00 -0.64
CA ASP A 11 3.15 17.01 0.35
C ASP A 11 4.38 16.62 1.20
N ASN A 12 5.29 15.81 0.64
CA ASN A 12 6.52 15.39 1.32
C ASN A 12 6.28 14.67 2.65
N ASN A 13 5.24 13.85 2.73
CA ASN A 13 4.87 13.14 3.97
C ASN A 13 5.73 11.91 4.26
N TYR A 14 7.04 11.99 4.00
CA TYR A 14 7.98 10.90 4.24
C TYR A 14 7.98 10.45 5.71
N SER A 15 8.06 11.41 6.63
CA SER A 15 8.07 11.10 8.08
C SER A 15 6.82 10.37 8.53
N LYS A 16 5.66 10.76 8.01
CA LYS A 16 4.40 10.10 8.33
C LYS A 16 4.36 8.67 7.80
N ALA A 17 4.86 8.46 6.58
CA ALA A 17 4.92 7.13 5.98
C ALA A 17 5.80 6.20 6.82
N VAL A 18 7.00 6.66 7.22
CA VAL A 18 7.92 5.88 8.04
C VAL A 18 7.28 5.56 9.41
N GLU A 19 6.61 6.52 10.02
CA GLU A 19 5.89 6.31 11.28
C GLU A 19 4.84 5.21 11.15
N LEU A 20 4.02 5.24 10.09
CA LEU A 20 2.97 4.25 9.87
C LEU A 20 3.55 2.85 9.63
N ILE A 21 4.65 2.77 8.87
CA ILE A 21 5.34 1.51 8.61
C ILE A 21 5.90 0.93 9.91
N ASN A 22 6.56 1.74 10.73
CA ASN A 22 7.10 1.30 12.01
C ASN A 22 6.00 0.86 12.98
N ASN A 23 4.88 1.54 13.00
CA ASN A 23 3.73 1.15 13.84
C ASN A 23 3.17 -0.20 13.42
N ALA A 24 3.09 -0.46 12.11
CA ALA A 24 2.63 -1.75 11.60
C ALA A 24 3.60 -2.87 11.97
N ARG A 25 4.90 -2.62 11.89
CA ARG A 25 5.92 -3.58 12.32
C ARG A 25 5.77 -3.90 13.79
N GLN A 26 5.62 -2.89 14.64
CA GLN A 26 5.42 -3.07 16.08
C GLN A 26 4.10 -3.79 16.40
N GLY A 27 3.09 -3.61 15.56
CA GLY A 27 1.81 -4.29 15.68
C GLY A 27 1.81 -5.74 15.20
N GLY A 28 2.94 -6.24 14.69
CA GLY A 28 3.08 -7.63 14.30
C GLY A 28 2.64 -7.97 12.88
N TYR A 29 2.36 -6.98 12.03
CA TYR A 29 1.97 -7.23 10.65
C TYR A 29 3.11 -7.82 9.81
N PHE A 30 4.33 -7.42 10.10
CA PHE A 30 5.55 -7.95 9.46
C PHE A 30 6.74 -7.66 10.37
N GLU A 31 7.86 -8.36 10.16
CA GLU A 31 9.08 -8.16 10.96
C GLU A 31 10.12 -7.35 10.17
N ASP A 32 10.69 -7.95 9.15
CA ASP A 32 11.71 -7.32 8.32
C ASP A 32 11.07 -6.68 7.11
N TYR A 33 11.58 -5.52 6.73
CA TYR A 33 11.10 -4.81 5.55
C TYR A 33 12.21 -4.03 4.88
N HIS A 34 12.02 -3.74 3.60
CA HIS A 34 12.90 -2.89 2.82
C HIS A 34 12.12 -1.71 2.27
N ILE A 35 12.74 -0.54 2.32
CA ILE A 35 12.19 0.69 1.75
C ILE A 35 13.15 1.18 0.67
N ARG A 36 12.61 1.51 -0.49
CA ARG A 36 13.33 2.30 -1.50
C ARG A 36 12.48 3.46 -1.92
N GLU A 37 13.17 4.54 -2.31
CA GLU A 37 12.53 5.73 -2.83
C GLU A 37 12.63 5.75 -4.34
N LEU A 38 11.52 6.12 -4.99
CA LEU A 38 11.45 6.29 -6.43
C LEU A 38 10.75 7.59 -6.74
N ASN A 39 10.96 8.08 -7.98
CA ASN A 39 10.11 9.10 -8.57
C ASN A 39 9.02 8.38 -9.38
N GLY A 40 7.83 8.27 -8.79
CA GLY A 40 6.68 7.74 -9.48
C GLY A 40 5.97 8.81 -10.30
N VAL A 41 4.92 8.41 -11.01
CA VAL A 41 4.07 9.33 -11.77
C VAL A 41 2.62 9.09 -11.38
N TYR A 42 1.91 10.17 -11.04
CA TYR A 42 0.50 10.15 -10.74
C TYR A 42 -0.21 11.17 -11.62
N ASN A 43 -1.14 10.70 -12.45
CA ASN A 43 -1.85 11.54 -13.43
C ASN A 43 -0.90 12.39 -14.31
N GLY A 44 0.23 11.81 -14.73
CA GLY A 44 1.23 12.50 -15.53
C GLY A 44 2.16 13.43 -14.77
N ILE A 45 1.99 13.56 -13.46
CA ILE A 45 2.80 14.44 -12.61
C ILE A 45 3.79 13.58 -11.81
N PRO A 46 5.11 13.89 -11.84
CA PRO A 46 6.08 13.19 -11.02
C PRO A 46 5.74 13.35 -9.54
N GLU A 47 5.78 12.24 -8.79
CA GLU A 47 5.50 12.22 -7.36
C GLU A 47 6.52 11.32 -6.67
N PRO A 48 7.23 11.81 -5.63
CA PRO A 48 8.10 10.94 -4.85
C PRO A 48 7.29 9.78 -4.27
N THR A 49 7.87 8.59 -4.30
CA THR A 49 7.17 7.36 -3.91
C THR A 49 8.08 6.49 -3.05
N ILE A 50 7.54 5.94 -1.97
CA ILE A 50 8.19 4.87 -1.22
C ILE A 50 7.68 3.55 -1.76
N VAL A 51 8.61 2.64 -2.03
CA VAL A 51 8.30 1.24 -2.32
C VAL A 51 8.69 0.42 -1.11
N LEU A 52 7.68 -0.10 -0.41
CA LEU A 52 7.83 -0.94 0.76
C LEU A 52 7.69 -2.39 0.36
N THR A 53 8.66 -3.22 0.73
CA THR A 53 8.65 -4.65 0.44
C THR A 53 8.84 -5.44 1.73
N PHE A 54 8.01 -6.45 1.96
CA PHE A 54 8.15 -7.35 3.11
C PHE A 54 7.51 -8.70 2.83
N GLU A 55 7.88 -9.67 3.63
CA GLU A 55 7.23 -10.98 3.65
C GLU A 55 6.48 -11.16 4.95
N THR A 56 5.30 -11.77 4.88
CA THR A 56 4.47 -12.04 6.05
C THR A 56 3.54 -13.21 5.78
N LYS A 57 3.07 -13.84 6.84
CA LYS A 57 2.00 -14.86 6.76
C LYS A 57 0.61 -14.25 6.70
N ALA A 58 0.48 -12.95 6.97
CA ALA A 58 -0.80 -12.27 6.93
C ALA A 58 -1.37 -12.29 5.51
N ASP A 59 -2.63 -12.64 5.39
CA ASP A 59 -3.32 -12.66 4.10
C ASP A 59 -3.79 -11.24 3.71
N ILE A 60 -4.27 -11.11 2.48
CA ILE A 60 -4.69 -9.82 1.96
C ILE A 60 -5.86 -9.23 2.74
N THR A 61 -6.76 -10.06 3.27
CA THR A 61 -7.91 -9.57 4.03
C THR A 61 -7.48 -8.89 5.34
N SER A 62 -6.36 -9.33 5.91
CA SER A 62 -5.77 -8.69 7.10
C SER A 62 -5.05 -7.40 6.76
N MET A 63 -4.44 -7.33 5.57
CA MET A 63 -3.66 -6.16 5.15
C MET A 63 -4.53 -5.00 4.66
N VAL A 64 -5.70 -5.28 4.10
CA VAL A 64 -6.56 -4.24 3.53
C VAL A 64 -6.93 -3.15 4.55
N PRO A 65 -7.42 -3.46 5.76
CA PRO A 65 -7.74 -2.42 6.74
C PRO A 65 -6.54 -1.56 7.13
N LEU A 66 -5.37 -2.17 7.24
CA LEU A 66 -4.14 -1.45 7.55
C LEU A 66 -3.82 -0.42 6.48
N ILE A 67 -3.87 -0.84 5.21
CA ILE A 67 -3.51 0.01 4.08
C ILE A 67 -4.59 1.07 3.83
N GLU A 68 -5.85 0.76 4.05
CA GLU A 68 -6.94 1.75 4.04
C GLU A 68 -6.68 2.86 5.06
N ASN A 69 -6.25 2.48 6.26
CA ASN A 69 -5.87 3.47 7.28
C ASN A 69 -4.67 4.32 6.81
N TRP A 70 -3.70 3.73 6.15
CA TRP A 70 -2.58 4.48 5.58
C TRP A 70 -3.06 5.51 4.55
N CYS A 71 -4.01 5.13 3.69
CA CYS A 71 -4.63 6.07 2.74
C CYS A 71 -5.21 7.27 3.48
N THR A 72 -5.98 7.04 4.52
CA THR A 72 -6.59 8.09 5.33
C THR A 72 -5.55 8.97 6.00
N GLN A 73 -4.55 8.36 6.65
CA GLN A 73 -3.51 9.09 7.38
C GLN A 73 -2.58 9.87 6.46
N MET A 74 -2.34 9.38 5.25
CA MET A 74 -1.45 10.00 4.27
C MET A 74 -2.19 10.91 3.30
N ASN A 75 -3.50 11.02 3.42
CA ASN A 75 -4.34 11.81 2.51
C ASN A 75 -4.22 11.35 1.05
N GLN A 76 -4.13 10.05 0.86
CA GLN A 76 -4.03 9.41 -0.45
C GLN A 76 -5.39 8.88 -0.89
N ILE A 77 -5.70 9.02 -2.17
CA ILE A 77 -6.92 8.44 -2.74
C ILE A 77 -6.83 6.92 -2.75
N CYS A 78 -5.67 6.39 -3.15
CA CYS A 78 -5.43 4.95 -3.17
C CYS A 78 -3.95 4.65 -3.03
N ILE A 79 -3.65 3.40 -2.66
CA ILE A 79 -2.29 2.87 -2.60
C ILE A 79 -2.25 1.60 -3.44
N ALA A 80 -1.24 1.48 -4.31
CA ALA A 80 -1.05 0.31 -5.14
C ALA A 80 -0.29 -0.78 -4.38
N ILE A 81 -0.77 -2.01 -4.49
CA ILE A 81 -0.10 -3.17 -3.91
C ILE A 81 0.16 -4.23 -4.96
N GLN A 82 1.22 -4.99 -4.75
CA GLN A 82 1.46 -6.25 -5.43
C GLN A 82 1.65 -7.32 -4.38
N LEU A 83 1.08 -8.48 -4.62
CA LEU A 83 1.17 -9.63 -3.74
C LEU A 83 1.67 -10.82 -4.55
N LYS A 84 2.72 -11.47 -4.05
CA LYS A 84 3.18 -12.75 -4.56
C LYS A 84 2.87 -13.81 -3.51
N ASP A 85 2.01 -14.77 -3.87
CA ASP A 85 1.62 -15.83 -2.94
C ASP A 85 2.66 -16.95 -2.88
N ASN A 86 2.39 -17.97 -2.07
CA ASN A 86 3.31 -19.10 -1.88
C ASN A 86 3.44 -19.98 -3.12
N ASP A 87 2.52 -19.90 -4.06
CA ASP A 87 2.54 -20.62 -5.34
C ASP A 87 3.17 -19.80 -6.46
N ASN A 88 3.81 -18.67 -6.13
CA ASN A 88 4.44 -17.72 -7.07
C ASN A 88 3.45 -17.01 -7.99
N ASN A 89 2.17 -17.03 -7.68
CA ASN A 89 1.18 -16.23 -8.41
C ASN A 89 1.30 -14.77 -7.99
N THR A 90 1.36 -13.87 -8.96
CA THR A 90 1.45 -12.44 -8.72
C THR A 90 0.09 -11.79 -8.92
N PHE A 91 -0.28 -10.92 -8.00
CA PHE A 91 -1.55 -10.22 -7.99
C PHE A 91 -1.30 -8.75 -7.72
N GLY A 92 -1.93 -7.86 -8.49
CA GLY A 92 -1.83 -6.42 -8.30
C GLY A 92 -3.19 -5.79 -8.12
N ALA A 93 -3.28 -4.82 -7.23
CA ALA A 93 -4.55 -4.14 -6.96
C ALA A 93 -4.32 -2.75 -6.38
N LEU A 94 -5.41 -1.97 -6.32
CA LEU A 94 -5.46 -0.67 -5.67
C LEU A 94 -6.34 -0.78 -4.44
N ILE A 95 -5.85 -0.24 -3.32
CA ILE A 95 -6.63 -0.13 -2.09
C ILE A 95 -7.00 1.34 -1.94
N TYR A 96 -8.29 1.63 -1.94
CA TYR A 96 -8.80 2.99 -1.89
C TYR A 96 -9.08 3.44 -0.46
N GLU A 97 -8.93 4.74 -0.25
CA GLU A 97 -9.38 5.38 0.98
C GLU A 97 -10.88 5.12 1.14
N PRO A 98 -11.34 4.63 2.33
CA PRO A 98 -12.73 4.14 2.49
C PRO A 98 -13.83 5.17 2.19
N ASN A 99 -13.53 6.45 2.39
CA ASN A 99 -14.52 7.52 2.19
C ASN A 99 -14.44 8.17 0.80
N PHE A 100 -13.58 7.65 -0.08
CA PHE A 100 -13.44 8.21 -1.42
C PHE A 100 -14.71 7.96 -2.24
N LYS A 101 -15.33 9.03 -2.72
CA LYS A 101 -16.60 9.00 -3.46
C LYS A 101 -16.43 9.06 -4.98
N GLY A 102 -15.20 9.22 -5.46
CA GLY A 102 -14.93 9.30 -6.88
C GLY A 102 -15.00 7.96 -7.58
N GLU A 103 -14.65 7.95 -8.86
CA GLU A 103 -14.64 6.74 -9.67
C GLU A 103 -13.47 5.83 -9.27
N HIS A 104 -13.77 4.56 -9.01
CA HIS A 104 -12.79 3.55 -8.66
C HIS A 104 -12.35 2.79 -9.90
N SER A 105 -11.03 2.50 -9.96
CA SER A 105 -10.46 1.64 -11.00
C SER A 105 -11.01 0.21 -10.91
N SER A 106 -11.00 -0.51 -12.03
CA SER A 106 -11.30 -1.95 -12.05
C SER A 106 -10.29 -2.77 -11.25
N PHE A 107 -9.12 -2.20 -10.90
CA PHE A 107 -8.12 -2.84 -10.04
C PHE A 107 -8.39 -2.65 -8.54
N ASN A 108 -9.50 -2.02 -8.16
CA ASN A 108 -9.88 -1.87 -6.76
C ASN A 108 -9.95 -3.27 -6.10
N ILE A 109 -9.24 -3.42 -4.98
CA ILE A 109 -9.13 -4.69 -4.26
C ILE A 109 -10.50 -5.28 -3.91
N ASN A 110 -11.50 -4.45 -3.64
CA ASN A 110 -12.83 -4.90 -3.26
C ASN A 110 -13.53 -5.72 -4.35
N TYR A 111 -13.11 -5.57 -5.61
CA TYR A 111 -13.65 -6.40 -6.69
C TYR A 111 -13.11 -7.82 -6.67
N PHE A 112 -11.99 -8.04 -5.99
CA PHE A 112 -11.33 -9.34 -5.91
C PHE A 112 -11.66 -10.09 -4.61
N LEU A 113 -12.14 -9.37 -3.58
CA LEU A 113 -12.44 -9.94 -2.27
C LEU A 113 -13.90 -10.36 -2.09
N LYS A 114 -14.69 -10.22 -3.11
CA LYS A 114 -16.12 -10.61 -3.06
C LYS A 114 -16.30 -12.11 -3.16
#